data_e3486bbede5cf18c6aaf88a30c4b916a
#
_entry.id   e3486bbede5cf18c6aaf88a30c4b916a
#
_cell.length_a   1.000
_cell.length_b   1.000
_cell.length_c   1.000
_cell.angle_alpha   90.00
_cell.angle_beta   90.00
_cell.angle_gamma   90.00
#
_symmetry.space_group_name_H-M   'P 1'
#
loop_
_entity.id
_entity.type
_entity.pdbx_description
1 polymer ?
#
loop_
_entity_poly.entity_id
_entity_poly.type
_entity_poly.pdbx_seq_one_letter_code
_entity_poly.pdbx_strand_id
1 'polypeptide(L)'
;MDESAQETLFLTFKAVIEDVIADKRKNPKNTKTLDEFQARINIGLHVEEEFILWVNLVADGGEYKLGRGKLDEYDLELISDPEDMMYFTNGEYGTVKMMLAKNRFGNRRLRYKGGTTGRNMGKLLKLPSVLVLDKK
;
A
#
# COMPACT_ATOMS: atom_id res chain seq x y z
N MET A 1 -3.03 4.34 -20.71
CA MET A 1 -2.55 5.50 -19.90
C MET A 1 -1.18 5.91 -20.39
N ASP A 2 -1.01 7.17 -20.74
CA ASP A 2 0.28 7.65 -21.25
C ASP A 2 1.31 7.82 -20.11
N GLU A 3 2.58 8.00 -20.48
CA GLU A 3 3.67 8.08 -19.51
C GLU A 3 3.51 9.26 -18.55
N SER A 4 3.03 10.41 -19.06
CA SER A 4 2.81 11.59 -18.20
C SER A 4 1.75 11.33 -17.14
N ALA A 5 0.66 10.67 -17.52
CA ALA A 5 -0.41 10.31 -16.59
C ALA A 5 0.07 9.26 -15.57
N GLN A 6 0.87 8.29 -16.02
CA GLN A 6 1.46 7.31 -15.13
C GLN A 6 2.38 7.95 -14.10
N GLU A 7 3.23 8.88 -14.52
CA GLU A 7 4.13 9.59 -13.61
C GLU A 7 3.35 10.43 -12.61
N THR A 8 2.30 11.12 -13.05
CA THR A 8 1.44 11.90 -12.16
C THR A 8 0.77 11.01 -11.10
N LEU A 9 0.25 9.86 -11.52
CA LEU A 9 -0.39 8.92 -10.58
C LEU A 9 0.63 8.39 -9.58
N PHE A 10 1.83 8.01 -10.04
CA PHE A 10 2.89 7.55 -9.16
C PHE A 10 3.27 8.61 -8.12
N LEU A 11 3.50 9.85 -8.56
CA LEU A 11 3.89 10.94 -7.65
C LEU A 11 2.79 11.27 -6.65
N THR A 12 1.54 11.22 -7.09
CA THR A 12 0.38 11.43 -6.21
C THR A 12 0.30 10.35 -5.14
N PHE A 13 0.41 9.08 -5.54
CA PHE A 13 0.39 7.96 -4.61
C PHE A 13 1.56 8.04 -3.63
N LYS A 14 2.76 8.33 -4.13
CA LYS A 14 3.95 8.48 -3.30
C LYS A 14 3.75 9.57 -2.26
N ALA A 15 3.22 10.72 -2.65
CA ALA A 15 2.95 11.82 -1.73
C ALA A 15 1.95 11.42 -0.64
N VAL A 16 0.88 10.71 -1.01
CA VAL A 16 -0.12 10.23 -0.05
C VAL A 16 0.52 9.32 0.99
N ILE A 17 1.32 8.35 0.56
CA ILE A 17 1.96 7.41 1.48
C ILE A 17 2.98 8.12 2.37
N GLU A 18 3.79 9.01 1.81
CA GLU A 18 4.76 9.77 2.59
C GLU A 18 4.07 10.65 3.64
N ASP A 19 2.94 11.25 3.28
CA ASP A 19 2.16 12.07 4.22
C ASP A 19 1.55 11.23 5.34
N VAL A 20 1.04 10.04 5.03
CA VAL A 20 0.51 9.12 6.04
C VAL A 20 1.61 8.75 7.04
N ILE A 21 2.78 8.37 6.55
CA ILE A 21 3.90 7.98 7.42
C ILE A 21 4.36 9.16 8.26
N ALA A 22 4.48 10.34 7.67
CA ALA A 22 4.87 11.55 8.40
C ALA A 22 3.87 11.89 9.51
N ASP A 23 2.57 11.76 9.22
CA ASP A 23 1.53 11.99 10.21
C ASP A 23 1.59 10.98 11.35
N LYS A 24 1.80 9.71 11.03
CA LYS A 24 1.93 8.65 12.06
C LYS A 24 3.15 8.87 12.93
N ARG A 25 4.24 9.40 12.40
CA ARG A 25 5.46 9.70 13.18
C ARG A 25 5.25 10.80 14.21
N LYS A 26 4.25 11.65 14.05
CA LYS A 26 3.91 12.68 15.04
C LYS A 26 3.39 12.08 16.33
N ASN A 27 2.88 10.87 16.31
CA ASN A 27 2.39 10.16 17.49
C ASN A 27 3.51 9.23 18.00
N PRO A 28 4.08 9.49 19.20
CA PRO A 28 5.17 8.65 19.73
C PRO A 28 4.81 7.19 19.90
N LYS A 29 3.54 6.86 20.01
CA LYS A 29 3.08 5.45 20.11
C LYS A 29 3.40 4.66 18.86
N ASN A 30 3.56 5.31 17.70
CA ASN A 30 3.83 4.66 16.44
C ASN A 30 5.31 4.46 16.15
N THR A 31 6.21 5.12 16.90
CA THR A 31 7.65 5.14 16.61
C THR A 31 8.23 3.73 16.51
N LYS A 32 8.00 2.90 17.52
CA LYS A 32 8.54 1.55 17.56
C LYS A 32 8.02 0.71 16.38
N THR A 33 6.72 0.78 16.11
CA THR A 33 6.09 0.04 15.02
C THR A 33 6.67 0.45 13.68
N LEU A 34 6.79 1.76 13.44
CA LEU A 34 7.35 2.28 12.19
C LEU A 34 8.80 1.88 12.00
N ASP A 35 9.59 1.90 13.08
CA ASP A 35 11.02 1.58 13.00
C ASP A 35 11.29 0.08 12.87
N GLU A 36 10.43 -0.76 13.41
CA GLU A 36 10.60 -2.22 13.39
C GLU A 36 9.98 -2.91 12.17
N PHE A 37 9.01 -2.27 11.52
CA PHE A 37 8.35 -2.88 10.36
C PHE A 37 9.33 -3.01 9.21
N GLN A 38 9.49 -4.23 8.71
CA GLN A 38 10.35 -4.51 7.56
C GLN A 38 9.55 -5.26 6.52
N ALA A 39 9.50 -4.73 5.31
CA ALA A 39 8.79 -5.37 4.22
C ALA A 39 9.22 -4.81 2.87
N ARG A 40 9.14 -5.65 1.86
CA ARG A 40 9.26 -5.30 0.45
C ARG A 40 7.93 -5.63 -0.19
N ILE A 41 7.24 -4.62 -0.68
CA ILE A 41 5.86 -4.77 -1.14
C ILE A 41 5.73 -4.27 -2.57
N ASN A 42 5.13 -5.08 -3.44
CA ASN A 42 4.71 -4.63 -4.75
C ASN A 42 3.24 -4.23 -4.66
N ILE A 43 2.93 -3.02 -5.09
CA ILE A 43 1.59 -2.46 -5.06
C ILE A 43 1.15 -2.19 -6.49
N GLY A 44 0.08 -2.84 -6.93
CA GLY A 44 -0.51 -2.61 -8.24
C GLY A 44 -1.70 -1.68 -8.10
N LEU A 45 -1.63 -0.53 -8.75
CA LEU A 45 -2.75 0.39 -8.86
C LEU A 45 -3.51 0.07 -10.13
N HIS A 46 -4.67 -0.55 -10.00
CA HIS A 46 -5.48 -1.01 -11.12
C HIS A 46 -6.31 0.16 -11.64
N VAL A 47 -5.77 0.85 -12.64
CA VAL A 47 -6.32 2.12 -13.13
C VAL A 47 -7.37 1.91 -14.20
N GLU A 48 -7.08 1.03 -15.15
CA GLU A 48 -7.94 0.70 -16.28
C GLU A 48 -8.11 -0.80 -16.35
N GLU A 49 -9.10 -1.28 -17.09
CA GLU A 49 -9.46 -2.70 -17.13
C GLU A 49 -8.24 -3.62 -17.33
N GLU A 50 -7.31 -3.25 -18.20
CA GLU A 50 -6.12 -4.04 -18.50
C GLU A 50 -4.81 -3.39 -18.06
N PHE A 51 -4.87 -2.26 -17.34
CA PHE A 51 -3.66 -1.54 -16.96
C PHE A 51 -3.49 -1.46 -15.45
N ILE A 52 -2.35 -1.94 -14.99
CA ILE A 52 -1.94 -1.85 -13.58
C ILE A 52 -0.62 -1.07 -13.53
N LEU A 53 -0.62 0.03 -12.80
CA LEU A 53 0.60 0.75 -12.50
C LEU A 53 1.27 0.11 -11.30
N TRP A 54 2.47 -0.43 -11.50
CA TRP A 54 3.21 -1.06 -10.40
C TRP A 54 4.10 -0.06 -9.70
N VAL A 55 4.00 -0.08 -8.37
CA VAL A 55 4.80 0.72 -7.45
C VAL A 55 5.38 -0.25 -6.42
N ASN A 56 6.54 0.05 -5.89
CA ASN A 56 7.08 -0.74 -4.78
C ASN A 56 7.31 0.12 -3.55
N LEU A 57 7.17 -0.51 -2.39
CA LEU A 57 7.45 0.09 -1.10
C LEU A 57 8.47 -0.78 -0.38
N VAL A 58 9.57 -0.19 0.03
CA VAL A 58 10.59 -0.87 0.84
C VAL A 58 10.64 -0.18 2.19
N ALA A 59 10.29 -0.92 3.25
CA ALA A 59 10.37 -0.46 4.63
C ALA A 59 11.52 -1.18 5.32
N ASP A 60 12.50 -0.42 5.82
CA ASP A 60 13.67 -0.97 6.48
C ASP A 60 14.26 0.05 7.45
N GLY A 61 14.38 -0.35 8.73
CA GLY A 61 15.03 0.48 9.73
C GLY A 61 14.38 1.84 9.97
N GLY A 62 13.06 1.95 9.75
CA GLY A 62 12.34 3.21 9.89
C GLY A 62 12.30 4.05 8.62
N GLU A 63 12.98 3.63 7.58
CA GLU A 63 12.91 4.30 6.28
C GLU A 63 11.88 3.63 5.38
N TYR A 64 11.09 4.45 4.69
CA TYR A 64 10.04 4.01 3.77
C TYR A 64 10.30 4.63 2.41
N LYS A 65 10.69 3.81 1.45
CA LYS A 65 11.03 4.26 0.10
C LYS A 65 10.04 3.73 -0.90
N LEU A 66 9.54 4.61 -1.76
CA LEU A 66 8.65 4.24 -2.85
C LEU A 66 9.36 4.42 -4.19
N GLY A 67 9.17 3.45 -5.07
CA GLY A 67 9.74 3.47 -6.42
C GLY A 67 8.74 2.96 -7.43
N ARG A 68 9.02 3.19 -8.71
CA ARG A 68 8.20 2.66 -9.80
C ARG A 68 8.64 1.25 -10.16
N GLY A 69 7.68 0.43 -10.57
CA GLY A 69 7.93 -0.92 -11.03
C GLY A 69 7.82 -1.96 -9.93
N LYS A 70 7.97 -3.22 -10.32
CA LYS A 70 7.93 -4.35 -9.40
C LYS A 70 9.33 -4.71 -8.95
N LEU A 71 9.45 -5.09 -7.68
CA LEU A 71 10.66 -5.73 -7.16
C LEU A 71 10.66 -7.19 -7.60
N ASP A 72 11.85 -7.74 -7.87
CA ASP A 72 12.01 -9.16 -8.20
C ASP A 72 11.84 -10.04 -6.96
N GLU A 73 12.32 -9.56 -5.81
CA GLU A 73 12.13 -10.22 -4.53
C GLU A 73 11.26 -9.33 -3.65
N TYR A 74 10.17 -9.88 -3.14
CA TYR A 74 9.20 -9.13 -2.36
C TYR A 74 8.45 -10.06 -1.40
N ASP A 75 7.91 -9.47 -0.35
CA ASP A 75 7.17 -10.20 0.68
C ASP A 75 5.68 -10.30 0.37
N LEU A 76 5.11 -9.23 -0.19
CA LEU A 76 3.68 -9.12 -0.47
C LEU A 76 3.45 -8.49 -1.84
N GLU A 77 2.33 -8.86 -2.44
CA GLU A 77 1.79 -8.15 -3.59
C GLU A 77 0.35 -7.75 -3.28
N LEU A 78 0.08 -6.48 -3.46
CA LEU A 78 -1.27 -5.92 -3.25
C LEU A 78 -1.73 -5.29 -4.55
N ILE A 79 -2.99 -5.50 -4.91
CA ILE A 79 -3.60 -4.85 -6.05
C ILE A 79 -4.89 -4.20 -5.59
N SER A 80 -5.08 -2.95 -5.95
CA SER A 80 -6.25 -2.17 -5.58
C SER A 80 -6.50 -1.09 -6.61
N ASP A 81 -7.75 -0.72 -6.80
CA ASP A 81 -8.06 0.47 -7.59
C ASP A 81 -7.58 1.70 -6.80
N PRO A 82 -7.17 2.80 -7.46
CA PRO A 82 -6.65 3.98 -6.74
C PRO A 82 -7.61 4.53 -5.68
N GLU A 83 -8.91 4.57 -5.97
CA GLU A 83 -9.92 5.02 -5.01
C GLU A 83 -9.95 4.12 -3.76
N ASP A 84 -9.90 2.79 -3.97
CA ASP A 84 -9.90 1.84 -2.86
C ASP A 84 -8.64 1.96 -2.01
N MET A 85 -7.50 2.25 -2.64
CA MET A 85 -6.27 2.46 -1.91
C MET A 85 -6.37 3.70 -1.00
N MET A 86 -7.08 4.74 -1.44
CA MET A 86 -7.36 5.91 -0.61
C MET A 86 -8.22 5.53 0.60
N TYR A 87 -9.25 4.72 0.41
CA TYR A 87 -10.08 4.22 1.51
C TYR A 87 -9.27 3.38 2.49
N PHE A 88 -8.31 2.61 1.99
CA PHE A 88 -7.42 1.83 2.84
C PHE A 88 -6.55 2.74 3.72
N THR A 89 -5.88 3.72 3.11
CA THR A 89 -4.93 4.59 3.84
C THR A 89 -5.62 5.55 4.81
N ASN A 90 -6.87 5.95 4.55
CA ASN A 90 -7.60 6.81 5.48
C ASN A 90 -8.35 6.03 6.59
N GLY A 91 -8.30 4.70 6.54
CA GLY A 91 -8.89 3.85 7.58
C GLY A 91 -10.42 3.71 7.50
N GLU A 92 -11.04 4.11 6.38
CA GLU A 92 -12.48 4.03 6.22
C GLU A 92 -12.98 2.57 6.24
N TYR A 93 -12.19 1.66 5.69
CA TYR A 93 -12.49 0.23 5.71
C TYR A 93 -11.32 -0.56 6.27
N GLY A 94 -11.61 -1.55 7.11
CA GLY A 94 -10.59 -2.47 7.60
C GLY A 94 -10.05 -3.38 6.50
N THR A 95 -8.84 -3.89 6.70
CA THR A 95 -8.14 -4.71 5.70
C THR A 95 -8.96 -5.93 5.27
N VAL A 96 -9.48 -6.69 6.22
CA VAL A 96 -10.25 -7.91 5.92
C VAL A 96 -11.51 -7.57 5.14
N LYS A 97 -12.20 -6.50 5.54
CA LYS A 97 -13.40 -6.04 4.84
C LYS A 97 -13.10 -5.69 3.38
N MET A 98 -11.99 -5.02 3.13
CA MET A 98 -11.58 -4.66 1.78
C MET A 98 -11.21 -5.89 0.94
N MET A 99 -10.67 -6.92 1.56
CA MET A 99 -10.35 -8.17 0.86
C MET A 99 -11.60 -8.95 0.44
N LEU A 100 -12.70 -8.77 1.17
CA LEU A 100 -13.95 -9.48 0.91
C LEU A 100 -14.96 -8.67 0.09
N ALA A 101 -14.94 -7.36 0.20
CA ALA A 101 -15.90 -6.49 -0.48
C ALA A 101 -15.47 -6.22 -1.94
N LYS A 102 -16.46 -6.01 -2.79
CA LYS A 102 -16.23 -5.59 -4.18
C LYS A 102 -16.60 -4.12 -4.34
N ASN A 103 -15.90 -3.43 -5.23
CA ASN A 103 -16.21 -2.06 -5.59
C ASN A 103 -17.28 -2.01 -6.70
N ARG A 104 -17.62 -0.81 -7.16
CA ARG A 104 -18.64 -0.62 -8.21
C ARG A 104 -18.25 -1.24 -9.55
N PHE A 105 -16.97 -1.54 -9.78
CA PHE A 105 -16.49 -2.16 -11.00
C PHE A 105 -16.44 -3.69 -10.90
N GLY A 106 -16.87 -4.27 -9.77
CA GLY A 106 -16.86 -5.70 -9.54
C GLY A 106 -15.51 -6.27 -9.10
N ASN A 107 -14.53 -5.41 -8.82
CA ASN A 107 -13.22 -5.84 -8.31
C ASN A 107 -13.23 -5.88 -6.78
N ARG A 108 -12.55 -6.87 -6.20
CA ARG A 108 -12.31 -6.83 -4.76
C ARG A 108 -11.48 -5.59 -4.45
N ARG A 109 -11.85 -4.88 -3.37
CA ARG A 109 -11.22 -3.59 -3.04
C ARG A 109 -9.74 -3.72 -2.72
N LEU A 110 -9.35 -4.84 -2.13
CA LEU A 110 -7.93 -5.16 -1.89
C LEU A 110 -7.69 -6.61 -2.26
N ARG A 111 -6.78 -6.83 -3.21
CA ARG A 111 -6.37 -8.16 -3.63
C ARG A 111 -4.96 -8.42 -3.09
N TYR A 112 -4.82 -9.50 -2.33
CA TYR A 112 -3.56 -9.89 -1.71
C TYR A 112 -3.00 -11.13 -2.36
N LYS A 113 -1.69 -11.14 -2.53
CA LYS A 113 -0.95 -12.30 -2.99
C LYS A 113 0.36 -12.39 -2.20
N GLY A 114 0.77 -13.60 -1.84
CA GLY A 114 2.07 -13.83 -1.21
C GLY A 114 3.21 -13.48 -2.16
N GLY A 115 4.38 -13.24 -1.61
CA GLY A 115 5.55 -12.87 -2.37
C GLY A 115 6.54 -14.01 -2.58
N THR A 116 7.74 -13.64 -3.02
CA THR A 116 8.83 -14.60 -3.26
C THR A 116 9.40 -15.17 -1.97
N THR A 117 9.18 -14.51 -0.83
CA THR A 117 9.66 -14.95 0.48
C THR A 117 8.62 -15.77 1.26
N GLY A 118 7.43 -15.96 0.71
CA GLY A 118 6.35 -16.71 1.32
C GLY A 118 5.03 -15.96 1.31
N ARG A 119 4.07 -16.42 2.10
CA ARG A 119 2.74 -15.78 2.15
C ARG A 119 2.75 -14.45 2.89
N ASN A 120 3.51 -14.37 3.99
CA ASN A 120 3.69 -13.15 4.79
C ASN A 120 2.39 -12.48 5.26
N MET A 121 1.39 -13.30 5.60
CA MET A 121 0.10 -12.78 6.08
C MET A 121 0.26 -11.89 7.31
N GLY A 122 1.24 -12.21 8.18
CA GLY A 122 1.52 -11.38 9.35
C GLY A 122 1.94 -9.96 8.98
N LYS A 123 2.72 -9.81 7.91
CA LYS A 123 3.10 -8.47 7.42
C LYS A 123 1.89 -7.73 6.84
N LEU A 124 1.01 -8.42 6.13
CA LEU A 124 -0.23 -7.82 5.64
C LEU A 124 -1.08 -7.29 6.79
N LEU A 125 -1.25 -8.08 7.85
CA LEU A 125 -2.06 -7.69 9.00
C LEU A 125 -1.44 -6.54 9.81
N LYS A 126 -0.12 -6.38 9.75
CA LYS A 126 0.58 -5.25 10.38
C LYS A 126 0.58 -3.99 9.52
N LEU A 127 0.32 -4.11 8.23
CA LEU A 127 0.40 -3.00 7.29
C LEU A 127 -0.45 -1.79 7.70
N PRO A 128 -1.69 -1.95 8.20
CA PRO A 128 -2.47 -0.81 8.66
C PRO A 128 -1.81 0.00 9.77
N SER A 129 -0.98 -0.64 10.60
CA SER A 129 -0.28 0.08 11.67
C SER A 129 0.76 1.07 11.16
N VAL A 130 1.17 0.97 9.90
CA VAL A 130 2.16 1.87 9.28
C VAL A 130 1.61 2.68 8.12
N LEU A 131 0.61 2.20 7.40
CA LEU A 131 0.09 2.85 6.19
C LEU A 131 -1.34 3.40 6.31
N VAL A 132 -1.99 3.24 7.45
CA VAL A 132 -3.33 3.76 7.68
C VAL A 132 -3.28 4.85 8.73
N LEU A 133 -3.91 5.99 8.45
CA LEU A 133 -3.97 7.12 9.39
C LEU A 133 -4.56 6.69 10.73
N ASP A 134 -4.03 7.24 11.81
CA ASP A 134 -4.55 6.98 13.14
C ASP A 134 -5.98 7.52 13.27
N LYS A 135 -6.80 6.81 14.00
CA LYS A 135 -8.15 7.27 14.33
C LYS A 135 -8.06 8.41 15.35
N LYS A 136 -8.78 9.44 15.09
CA LYS A 136 -8.88 10.59 16.01
C LYS A 136 -9.98 10.35 17.02
#